data_485e05d13dab8cd80648ffa1417d8f71
#
_entry.id   485e05d13dab8cd80648ffa1417d8f71
#
_cell.length_a   1.000
_cell.length_b   1.000
_cell.length_c   1.000
_cell.angle_alpha   90.00
_cell.angle_beta   90.00
_cell.angle_gamma   90.00
#
_symmetry.space_group_name_H-M   'P 1'
#
loop_
_entity.id
_entity.type
_entity.pdbx_description
1 polymer ?
#
loop_
_entity_poly.entity_id
_entity_poly.type
_entity_poly.pdbx_seq_one_letter_code
_entity_poly.pdbx_strand_id
1 'polypeptide(L)'
;MKSRFLILVFFFCSLQALYSQEGGVASFDIPVRNSMRFNKFLLNPAFSFAREQNSYITLFNKREWVQFDNAPQTYLVSYSGRFRENQGVSLGVFQQNYGVLTTFGGVANFAQNVYLDQDSNLTFGVNLGFYKSGINNGKVITNYPDPTLETIPSNSLFTLSPGINYGNAFFDFGLAVKNAVLYNLQSSNLVQDDPSRSIQAHLMYTGFIDSYGFFDRSKFSGLIRAESKKEQTIVSGLVMFSIPKGVWAQAGYNSFHGVSGGIGMNVTPRIALEYNYEKALGSFSQFGPSHELVLAYKFKSDYSDDDEEEGAIIPAAEDRRAAPSKAVVKPTVKSDADIQIENELKAARQKAIADARATADALAQTRLENAAKAKALFEENRLKREKIAADAA
;
A
#
# COMPACT_ATOMS: atom_id res chain seq x y z
N MET A 1 -47.13 -10.56 30.22
CA MET A 1 -45.87 -10.98 29.63
C MET A 1 -45.02 -9.80 29.07
N LYS A 2 -45.59 -8.82 28.38
CA LYS A 2 -44.87 -7.67 27.82
C LYS A 2 -44.15 -6.80 28.86
N SER A 3 -44.72 -6.58 30.02
CA SER A 3 -44.12 -5.79 31.10
C SER A 3 -42.86 -6.46 31.70
N ARG A 4 -42.85 -7.76 31.87
CA ARG A 4 -41.70 -8.51 32.41
C ARG A 4 -40.52 -8.53 31.43
N PHE A 5 -40.82 -8.55 30.15
CA PHE A 5 -39.80 -8.45 29.07
C PHE A 5 -39.15 -7.06 29.04
N LEU A 6 -39.94 -6.00 29.19
CA LEU A 6 -39.44 -4.60 29.27
C LEU A 6 -38.56 -4.39 30.51
N ILE A 7 -38.88 -4.96 31.65
CA ILE A 7 -38.06 -4.91 32.86
C ILE A 7 -36.74 -5.66 32.65
N LEU A 8 -36.75 -6.79 31.96
CA LEU A 8 -35.56 -7.56 31.66
C LEU A 8 -34.63 -6.84 30.66
N VAL A 9 -35.17 -6.16 29.66
CA VAL A 9 -34.42 -5.31 28.73
C VAL A 9 -33.87 -4.11 29.46
N PHE A 10 -34.63 -3.46 30.35
CA PHE A 10 -34.15 -2.32 31.14
C PHE A 10 -33.04 -2.73 32.13
N PHE A 11 -33.16 -3.93 32.73
CA PHE A 11 -32.13 -4.50 33.59
C PHE A 11 -30.85 -4.87 32.82
N PHE A 12 -30.98 -5.35 31.56
CA PHE A 12 -29.84 -5.61 30.70
C PHE A 12 -29.18 -4.33 30.21
N CYS A 13 -29.92 -3.25 29.96
CA CYS A 13 -29.37 -1.91 29.61
C CYS A 13 -28.72 -1.23 30.83
N SER A 14 -29.18 -1.48 32.06
CA SER A 14 -28.59 -0.90 33.27
C SER A 14 -27.33 -1.64 33.76
N LEU A 15 -27.05 -2.83 33.23
CA LEU A 15 -25.82 -3.57 33.46
C LEU A 15 -24.66 -3.11 32.61
N GLN A 16 -24.82 -2.05 31.81
CA GLN A 16 -23.71 -1.30 31.25
C GLN A 16 -23.03 -0.56 32.40
N ALA A 17 -22.23 -1.29 33.16
CA ALA A 17 -21.39 -0.73 34.19
C ALA A 17 -20.58 0.42 33.60
N LEU A 18 -20.61 1.56 34.26
CA LEU A 18 -19.72 2.67 34.02
C LEU A 18 -18.29 2.18 34.32
N TYR A 19 -17.64 1.62 33.32
CA TYR A 19 -16.21 1.39 33.39
C TYR A 19 -15.54 2.76 33.22
N SER A 20 -15.12 3.31 34.33
CA SER A 20 -14.18 4.42 34.37
C SER A 20 -12.94 4.01 33.59
N GLN A 21 -12.44 4.87 32.73
CA GLN A 21 -11.16 4.70 32.04
C GLN A 21 -10.04 4.72 33.08
N GLU A 22 -9.75 3.58 33.67
CA GLU A 22 -8.58 3.41 34.52
C GLU A 22 -7.37 3.13 33.64
N GLY A 23 -6.47 4.09 33.56
CA GLY A 23 -5.16 3.99 32.94
C GLY A 23 -5.15 4.29 31.45
N GLY A 24 -4.58 5.43 31.05
CA GLY A 24 -4.36 5.78 29.64
C GLY A 24 -3.51 4.72 28.94
N VAL A 25 -4.15 3.90 28.12
CA VAL A 25 -3.49 2.86 27.31
C VAL A 25 -3.22 3.45 25.93
N ALA A 26 -1.96 3.43 25.50
CA ALA A 26 -1.64 3.82 24.13
C ALA A 26 -2.16 2.77 23.14
N SER A 27 -2.97 3.21 22.20
CA SER A 27 -3.52 2.36 21.15
C SER A 27 -2.45 1.90 20.18
N PHE A 28 -2.61 0.70 19.65
CA PHE A 28 -1.73 0.15 18.62
C PHE A 28 -2.15 0.63 17.23
N ASP A 29 -1.35 1.50 16.63
CA ASP A 29 -1.51 1.90 15.24
C ASP A 29 -0.14 2.24 14.63
N ILE A 30 0.36 1.39 13.74
CA ILE A 30 1.60 1.67 13.00
C ILE A 30 1.18 2.43 11.72
N PRO A 31 1.69 3.66 11.47
CA PRO A 31 1.20 4.55 10.44
C PRO A 31 1.73 4.20 9.03
N VAL A 32 1.59 2.94 8.62
CA VAL A 32 1.87 2.46 7.26
C VAL A 32 0.59 2.61 6.44
N ARG A 33 0.55 3.62 5.57
CA ARG A 33 -0.66 3.94 4.78
C ARG A 33 -0.40 4.43 3.37
N ASN A 34 0.84 4.81 3.04
CA ASN A 34 1.18 5.45 1.78
C ASN A 34 1.88 4.52 0.78
N SER A 35 2.31 3.33 1.20
CA SER A 35 2.96 2.35 0.34
C SER A 35 1.99 1.24 -0.07
N MET A 36 1.90 0.98 -1.37
CA MET A 36 1.21 -0.19 -1.92
C MET A 36 2.16 -1.39 -2.13
N ARG A 37 3.45 -1.21 -1.87
CA ARG A 37 4.47 -2.20 -2.15
C ARG A 37 4.99 -2.88 -0.89
N PHE A 38 5.30 -2.11 0.15
CA PHE A 38 5.96 -2.60 1.36
C PHE A 38 5.03 -2.57 2.58
N ASN A 39 5.24 -3.50 3.51
CA ASN A 39 4.51 -3.59 4.79
C ASN A 39 2.98 -3.71 4.64
N LYS A 40 2.49 -4.25 3.53
CA LYS A 40 1.06 -4.38 3.22
C LYS A 40 0.28 -5.20 4.26
N PHE A 41 0.93 -6.12 4.97
CA PHE A 41 0.31 -6.92 6.03
C PHE A 41 -0.23 -6.07 7.20
N LEU A 42 0.25 -4.83 7.36
CA LEU A 42 -0.30 -3.87 8.31
C LEU A 42 -1.57 -3.18 7.80
N LEU A 43 -1.80 -3.17 6.49
CA LEU A 43 -3.06 -2.70 5.89
C LEU A 43 -4.16 -3.76 6.01
N ASN A 44 -3.86 -4.98 5.58
CA ASN A 44 -4.71 -6.15 5.79
C ASN A 44 -3.82 -7.36 6.05
N PRO A 45 -4.07 -8.13 7.12
CA PRO A 45 -3.25 -9.31 7.45
C PRO A 45 -3.12 -10.36 6.35
N ALA A 46 -4.09 -10.45 5.42
CA ALA A 46 -4.04 -11.35 4.29
C ALA A 46 -2.98 -10.96 3.23
N PHE A 47 -2.49 -9.71 3.24
CA PHE A 47 -1.55 -9.20 2.25
C PHE A 47 -0.09 -9.66 2.44
N SER A 48 0.22 -10.42 3.46
CA SER A 48 1.50 -11.13 3.52
C SER A 48 1.59 -12.25 2.48
N PHE A 49 0.45 -12.68 1.94
CA PHE A 49 0.34 -13.64 0.86
C PHE A 49 -0.31 -13.05 -0.39
N ALA A 50 -1.48 -12.39 -0.26
CA ALA A 50 -2.23 -11.85 -1.38
C ALA A 50 -1.43 -10.78 -2.15
N ARG A 51 -1.30 -10.95 -3.47
CA ARG A 51 -0.48 -10.06 -4.33
C ARG A 51 0.97 -9.89 -3.86
N GLU A 52 1.52 -10.88 -3.17
CA GLU A 52 2.92 -10.89 -2.76
C GLU A 52 3.63 -12.10 -3.32
N GLN A 53 4.62 -11.89 -4.17
CA GLN A 53 5.43 -12.94 -4.77
C GLN A 53 6.84 -12.98 -4.19
N ASN A 54 7.30 -11.86 -3.64
CA ASN A 54 8.65 -11.69 -3.14
C ASN A 54 8.68 -11.60 -1.63
N SER A 55 9.79 -12.03 -1.06
CA SER A 55 10.07 -11.81 0.36
C SER A 55 11.00 -10.63 0.54
N TYR A 56 10.69 -9.75 1.50
CA TYR A 56 11.45 -8.54 1.78
C TYR A 56 11.82 -8.43 3.25
N ILE A 57 13.00 -7.90 3.54
CA ILE A 57 13.27 -7.20 4.79
C ILE A 57 13.17 -5.71 4.50
N THR A 58 12.41 -4.98 5.32
CA THR A 58 12.25 -3.54 5.17
C THR A 58 12.70 -2.79 6.42
N LEU A 59 13.35 -1.67 6.19
CA LEU A 59 13.59 -0.62 7.17
C LEU A 59 12.68 0.53 6.83
N PHE A 60 11.74 0.82 7.71
CA PHE A 60 10.74 1.87 7.53
C PHE A 60 10.95 2.94 8.60
N ASN A 61 10.95 4.20 8.16
CA ASN A 61 10.91 5.36 9.03
C ASN A 61 9.84 6.33 8.56
N LYS A 62 8.99 6.76 9.48
CA LYS A 62 8.02 7.82 9.24
C LYS A 62 8.14 8.88 10.31
N ARG A 63 8.27 10.14 9.88
CA ARG A 63 8.20 11.32 10.73
C ARG A 63 6.97 12.12 10.30
N GLU A 64 6.00 12.22 11.20
CA GLU A 64 4.77 12.95 10.96
C GLU A 64 4.91 14.39 11.44
N TRP A 65 4.30 15.35 10.72
CA TRP A 65 4.20 16.76 11.13
C TRP A 65 5.54 17.40 11.53
N VAL A 66 6.48 17.43 10.62
CA VAL A 66 7.90 17.78 10.88
C VAL A 66 8.13 19.20 11.39
N GLN A 67 7.11 20.05 11.45
CA GLN A 67 7.22 21.41 12.02
C GLN A 67 7.23 21.43 13.55
N PHE A 68 6.90 20.31 14.20
CA PHE A 68 6.95 20.21 15.65
C PHE A 68 8.28 19.67 16.15
N ASP A 69 8.79 20.30 17.21
CA ASP A 69 9.79 19.69 18.05
C ASP A 69 9.18 18.42 18.67
N ASN A 70 9.90 17.31 18.67
CA ASN A 70 9.38 16.00 19.11
C ASN A 70 8.16 15.49 18.32
N ALA A 71 8.08 15.82 17.03
CA ALA A 71 7.09 15.27 16.11
C ALA A 71 7.02 13.73 16.20
N PRO A 72 5.81 13.14 16.01
CA PRO A 72 5.65 11.69 16.02
C PRO A 72 6.60 11.01 15.04
N GLN A 73 7.30 10.00 15.52
CA GLN A 73 8.28 9.27 14.72
C GLN A 73 8.14 7.78 14.95
N THR A 74 8.05 7.04 13.84
CA THR A 74 7.92 5.58 13.83
C THR A 74 9.09 4.96 13.09
N TYR A 75 9.71 3.99 13.72
CA TYR A 75 10.70 3.09 13.14
C TYR A 75 10.12 1.68 13.11
N LEU A 76 10.28 0.98 12.00
CA LEU A 76 9.86 -0.40 11.86
C LEU A 76 10.92 -1.16 11.05
N VAL A 77 11.34 -2.29 11.56
CA VAL A 77 12.09 -3.30 10.82
C VAL A 77 11.16 -4.49 10.64
N SER A 78 10.94 -4.93 9.41
CA SER A 78 10.04 -6.05 9.17
C SER A 78 10.58 -7.00 8.12
N TYR A 79 10.17 -8.26 8.24
CA TYR A 79 10.21 -9.26 7.20
C TYR A 79 8.79 -9.56 6.76
N SER A 80 8.55 -9.68 5.48
CA SER A 80 7.25 -10.10 4.91
C SER A 80 7.46 -10.86 3.63
N GLY A 81 6.70 -11.94 3.43
CA GLY A 81 6.72 -12.69 2.20
C GLY A 81 6.07 -14.07 2.28
N ARG A 82 6.10 -14.78 1.15
CA ARG A 82 5.64 -16.17 1.08
C ARG A 82 6.61 -17.09 1.80
N PHE A 83 6.05 -17.97 2.61
CA PHE A 83 6.79 -19.01 3.33
C PHE A 83 6.63 -20.37 2.67
N ARG A 84 5.46 -20.62 2.07
CA ARG A 84 5.12 -21.82 1.27
C ARG A 84 4.18 -21.42 0.15
N GLU A 85 3.85 -22.37 -0.72
CA GLU A 85 2.94 -22.15 -1.86
C GLU A 85 1.63 -21.45 -1.50
N ASN A 86 1.08 -21.75 -0.31
CA ASN A 86 -0.22 -21.25 0.15
C ASN A 86 -0.13 -20.46 1.46
N GLN A 87 1.07 -20.12 1.91
CA GLN A 87 1.26 -19.47 3.21
C GLN A 87 2.16 -18.24 3.10
N GLY A 88 1.74 -17.16 3.74
CA GLY A 88 2.52 -15.96 3.95
C GLY A 88 2.80 -15.74 5.42
N VAL A 89 3.97 -15.19 5.72
CA VAL A 89 4.38 -14.79 7.07
C VAL A 89 5.00 -13.41 7.04
N SER A 90 4.76 -12.66 8.12
CA SER A 90 5.48 -11.42 8.36
C SER A 90 5.83 -11.29 9.83
N LEU A 91 6.96 -10.65 10.09
CA LEU A 91 7.43 -10.31 11.43
C LEU A 91 7.91 -8.86 11.40
N GLY A 92 7.55 -8.08 12.39
CA GLY A 92 8.01 -6.70 12.51
C GLY A 92 8.35 -6.34 13.94
N VAL A 93 9.38 -5.53 14.12
CA VAL A 93 9.74 -4.90 15.39
C VAL A 93 9.70 -3.40 15.17
N PHE A 94 9.03 -2.68 16.05
CA PHE A 94 8.81 -1.25 15.86
C PHE A 94 9.07 -0.46 17.14
N GLN A 95 9.40 0.80 16.96
CA GLN A 95 9.43 1.82 17.99
C GLN A 95 8.68 3.05 17.50
N GLN A 96 7.79 3.57 18.34
CA GLN A 96 7.07 4.82 18.09
C GLN A 96 7.34 5.80 19.21
N ASN A 97 7.64 7.05 18.85
CA ASN A 97 7.84 8.15 19.76
C ASN A 97 6.78 9.21 19.51
N TYR A 98 5.94 9.50 20.48
CA TYR A 98 4.91 10.54 20.46
C TYR A 98 5.18 11.49 21.61
N GLY A 99 5.93 12.56 21.35
CA GLY A 99 6.37 13.48 22.41
C GLY A 99 7.19 12.74 23.46
N VAL A 100 6.68 12.69 24.68
CA VAL A 100 7.30 12.00 25.84
C VAL A 100 6.94 10.50 25.90
N LEU A 101 5.93 10.06 25.15
CA LEU A 101 5.51 8.65 25.13
C LEU A 101 6.36 7.87 24.14
N THR A 102 6.89 6.74 24.58
CA THR A 102 7.59 5.76 23.71
C THR A 102 6.87 4.42 23.79
N THR A 103 6.55 3.88 22.63
CA THR A 103 5.97 2.53 22.46
C THR A 103 6.97 1.69 21.71
N PHE A 104 7.28 0.52 22.24
CA PHE A 104 8.15 -0.48 21.61
C PHE A 104 7.43 -1.81 21.56
N GLY A 105 7.54 -2.50 20.43
CA GLY A 105 6.85 -3.77 20.29
C GLY A 105 7.20 -4.55 19.04
N GLY A 106 6.49 -5.65 18.88
CA GLY A 106 6.57 -6.51 17.72
C GLY A 106 5.20 -6.90 17.19
N VAL A 107 5.14 -7.24 15.93
CA VAL A 107 3.98 -7.80 15.27
C VAL A 107 4.38 -9.05 14.50
N ALA A 108 3.63 -10.13 14.69
CA ALA A 108 3.75 -11.36 13.92
C ALA A 108 2.49 -11.52 13.06
N ASN A 109 2.67 -11.94 11.83
CA ASN A 109 1.58 -12.17 10.89
C ASN A 109 1.67 -13.58 10.33
N PHE A 110 0.51 -14.19 10.13
CA PHE A 110 0.36 -15.42 9.38
C PHE A 110 -0.84 -15.30 8.45
N ALA A 111 -0.67 -15.71 7.19
CA ALA A 111 -1.74 -15.79 6.21
C ALA A 111 -1.78 -17.16 5.54
N GLN A 112 -2.99 -17.67 5.35
CA GLN A 112 -3.28 -18.94 4.67
C GLN A 112 -4.17 -18.66 3.48
N ASN A 113 -3.72 -19.10 2.30
CA ASN A 113 -4.47 -19.01 1.06
C ASN A 113 -5.19 -20.32 0.74
N VAL A 114 -6.35 -20.19 0.12
CA VAL A 114 -7.15 -21.30 -0.42
C VAL A 114 -7.51 -20.93 -1.86
N TYR A 115 -7.06 -21.72 -2.82
CA TYR A 115 -7.49 -21.58 -4.20
C TYR A 115 -8.92 -22.08 -4.35
N LEU A 116 -9.78 -21.25 -4.91
CA LEU A 116 -11.18 -21.58 -5.19
C LEU A 116 -11.33 -22.06 -6.62
N ASP A 117 -10.56 -21.44 -7.53
CA ASP A 117 -10.52 -21.74 -8.96
C ASP A 117 -9.13 -21.34 -9.51
N GLN A 118 -8.88 -21.52 -10.82
CA GLN A 118 -7.61 -21.15 -11.47
C GLN A 118 -7.26 -19.68 -11.28
N ASP A 119 -8.25 -18.78 -11.34
CA ASP A 119 -8.07 -17.33 -11.26
C ASP A 119 -8.60 -16.71 -9.97
N SER A 120 -9.09 -17.51 -9.03
CA SER A 120 -9.67 -16.96 -7.79
C SER A 120 -9.16 -17.65 -6.53
N ASN A 121 -8.93 -16.87 -5.50
CA ASN A 121 -8.44 -17.36 -4.23
C ASN A 121 -9.05 -16.59 -3.05
N LEU A 122 -9.01 -17.22 -1.90
CA LEU A 122 -9.44 -16.67 -0.63
C LEU A 122 -8.28 -16.78 0.37
N THR A 123 -7.81 -15.65 0.87
CA THR A 123 -6.72 -15.60 1.85
C THR A 123 -7.23 -15.13 3.19
N PHE A 124 -6.95 -15.90 4.23
CA PHE A 124 -7.18 -15.54 5.62
C PHE A 124 -5.87 -15.10 6.24
N GLY A 125 -5.89 -14.02 6.99
CA GLY A 125 -4.71 -13.52 7.68
C GLY A 125 -5.00 -13.12 9.11
N VAL A 126 -3.97 -13.14 9.96
CA VAL A 126 -4.04 -12.65 11.33
C VAL A 126 -2.75 -11.95 11.71
N ASN A 127 -2.86 -10.77 12.32
CA ASN A 127 -1.75 -10.09 12.98
C ASN A 127 -1.89 -10.27 14.50
N LEU A 128 -0.79 -10.64 15.13
CA LEU A 128 -0.60 -10.69 16.58
C LEU A 128 0.41 -9.63 16.96
N GLY A 129 -0.02 -8.64 17.73
CA GLY A 129 0.84 -7.56 18.21
C GLY A 129 1.12 -7.72 19.70
N PHE A 130 2.36 -7.49 20.09
CA PHE A 130 2.77 -7.35 21.48
C PHE A 130 3.60 -6.09 21.61
N TYR A 131 3.22 -5.20 22.53
CA TYR A 131 3.93 -3.94 22.69
C TYR A 131 3.86 -3.44 24.13
N LYS A 132 4.87 -2.63 24.48
CA LYS A 132 4.96 -1.93 25.74
C LYS A 132 4.99 -0.43 25.47
N SER A 133 4.10 0.31 26.14
CA SER A 133 4.03 1.76 26.07
C SER A 133 4.28 2.36 27.43
N GLY A 134 5.05 3.45 27.48
CA GLY A 134 5.36 4.15 28.72
C GLY A 134 6.02 5.50 28.46
N ILE A 135 6.17 6.28 29.50
CA ILE A 135 6.84 7.58 29.46
C ILE A 135 8.35 7.38 29.34
N ASN A 136 8.96 8.13 28.44
CA ASN A 136 10.40 8.23 28.34
C ASN A 136 10.91 9.34 29.28
N ASN A 137 11.32 8.96 30.47
CA ASN A 137 11.80 9.90 31.49
C ASN A 137 12.98 10.77 31.02
N GLY A 138 13.77 10.32 30.05
CA GLY A 138 14.86 11.10 29.47
C GLY A 138 14.40 12.26 28.58
N LYS A 139 13.12 12.29 28.17
CA LYS A 139 12.50 13.40 27.39
C LYS A 139 11.64 14.32 28.23
N VAL A 140 11.39 13.98 29.48
CA VAL A 140 10.60 14.79 30.40
C VAL A 140 11.53 15.82 31.06
N ILE A 141 11.26 17.09 30.79
CA ILE A 141 11.97 18.22 31.42
C ILE A 141 11.04 18.79 32.47
N THR A 142 11.38 18.63 33.73
CA THR A 142 10.66 19.22 34.87
C THR A 142 11.58 20.18 35.59
N ASN A 143 11.02 21.32 36.01
CA ASN A 143 11.75 22.29 36.83
C ASN A 143 11.99 21.78 38.25
N TYR A 144 11.16 20.85 38.71
CA TYR A 144 11.24 20.19 40.03
C TYR A 144 10.94 18.71 39.86
N PRO A 145 11.51 17.83 40.70
CA PRO A 145 11.13 16.42 40.72
C PRO A 145 9.64 16.27 40.96
N ASP A 146 8.95 15.61 40.03
CA ASP A 146 7.52 15.35 40.12
C ASP A 146 7.29 13.87 40.40
N PRO A 147 6.93 13.47 41.64
CA PRO A 147 6.70 12.08 41.99
C PRO A 147 5.55 11.43 41.20
N THR A 148 4.64 12.23 40.62
CA THR A 148 3.51 11.69 39.83
C THR A 148 4.00 11.06 38.54
N LEU A 149 5.11 11.49 37.97
CA LEU A 149 5.72 10.92 36.77
C LEU A 149 6.28 9.51 37.00
N GLU A 150 6.71 9.19 38.21
CA GLU A 150 7.19 7.86 38.60
C GLU A 150 6.05 6.85 38.74
N THR A 151 4.83 7.34 38.97
CA THR A 151 3.63 6.52 39.18
C THR A 151 2.88 6.18 37.89
N ILE A 152 3.27 6.75 36.73
CA ILE A 152 2.62 6.44 35.47
C ILE A 152 3.00 5.05 35.01
N PRO A 153 2.05 4.08 34.99
CA PRO A 153 2.36 2.70 34.70
C PRO A 153 2.77 2.52 33.23
N SER A 154 3.80 1.75 32.98
CA SER A 154 4.06 1.25 31.64
C SER A 154 3.16 0.04 31.37
N ASN A 155 2.34 0.09 30.32
CA ASN A 155 1.42 -0.97 29.97
C ASN A 155 2.04 -1.93 28.96
N SER A 156 1.93 -3.24 29.21
CA SER A 156 2.25 -4.30 28.26
C SER A 156 0.95 -4.82 27.65
N LEU A 157 0.84 -4.74 26.36
CA LEU A 157 -0.42 -4.94 25.62
C LEU A 157 -0.25 -6.00 24.54
N PHE A 158 -1.30 -6.80 24.38
CA PHE A 158 -1.42 -7.79 23.32
C PHE A 158 -2.62 -7.42 22.44
N THR A 159 -2.45 -7.51 21.12
CA THR A 159 -3.53 -7.26 20.17
C THR A 159 -3.63 -8.36 19.13
N LEU A 160 -4.85 -8.58 18.65
CA LEU A 160 -5.16 -9.51 17.58
C LEU A 160 -6.01 -8.80 16.52
N SER A 161 -5.58 -8.90 15.28
CA SER A 161 -6.23 -8.28 14.14
C SER A 161 -6.40 -9.30 13.01
N PRO A 162 -7.61 -9.85 12.81
CA PRO A 162 -7.91 -10.77 11.71
C PRO A 162 -8.20 -10.00 10.42
N GLY A 163 -7.98 -10.65 9.28
CA GLY A 163 -8.31 -10.14 7.96
C GLY A 163 -8.59 -11.25 6.96
N ILE A 164 -9.34 -10.92 5.93
CA ILE A 164 -9.69 -11.81 4.82
C ILE A 164 -9.55 -11.04 3.52
N ASN A 165 -9.13 -11.71 2.45
CA ASN A 165 -9.04 -11.16 1.11
C ASN A 165 -9.51 -12.20 0.09
N TYR A 166 -10.47 -11.82 -0.74
CA TYR A 166 -10.85 -12.55 -1.94
C TYR A 166 -10.17 -11.89 -3.13
N GLY A 167 -9.35 -12.62 -3.84
CA GLY A 167 -8.64 -12.17 -5.03
C GLY A 167 -9.08 -12.93 -6.28
N ASN A 168 -9.18 -12.22 -7.40
CA ASN A 168 -9.24 -12.81 -8.71
C ASN A 168 -8.11 -12.25 -9.59
N ALA A 169 -8.09 -12.52 -10.90
CA ALA A 169 -7.02 -12.09 -11.81
C ALA A 169 -6.65 -10.59 -11.65
N PHE A 170 -7.63 -9.70 -11.49
CA PHE A 170 -7.42 -8.24 -11.48
C PHE A 170 -7.85 -7.55 -10.19
N PHE A 171 -8.81 -8.11 -9.46
CA PHE A 171 -9.43 -7.46 -8.30
C PHE A 171 -9.18 -8.23 -7.02
N ASP A 172 -9.03 -7.48 -5.93
CA ASP A 172 -9.00 -7.98 -4.57
C ASP A 172 -10.03 -7.24 -3.73
N PHE A 173 -10.84 -7.99 -3.01
CA PHE A 173 -11.82 -7.48 -2.05
C PHE A 173 -11.45 -8.01 -0.68
N GLY A 174 -11.28 -7.15 0.29
CA GLY A 174 -10.93 -7.62 1.62
C GLY A 174 -11.58 -6.86 2.73
N LEU A 175 -11.68 -7.58 3.85
CA LEU A 175 -12.14 -7.07 5.13
C LEU A 175 -11.08 -7.35 6.18
N ALA A 176 -10.92 -6.44 7.13
CA ALA A 176 -10.06 -6.64 8.29
C ALA A 176 -10.64 -5.93 9.51
N VAL A 177 -10.34 -6.46 10.67
CA VAL A 177 -10.65 -5.82 11.95
C VAL A 177 -9.33 -5.52 12.63
N LYS A 178 -8.96 -4.25 12.73
CA LYS A 178 -7.79 -3.82 13.51
C LYS A 178 -8.13 -3.87 14.99
N ASN A 179 -7.19 -4.36 15.79
CA ASN A 179 -7.33 -4.46 17.24
C ASN A 179 -8.66 -5.08 17.68
N ALA A 180 -9.09 -6.18 17.01
CA ALA A 180 -10.30 -6.89 17.37
C ALA A 180 -10.31 -7.26 18.85
N VAL A 181 -9.15 -7.63 19.38
CA VAL A 181 -8.87 -7.86 20.79
C VAL A 181 -7.69 -6.99 21.18
N LEU A 182 -7.84 -6.23 22.27
CA LEU A 182 -6.75 -5.52 22.94
C LEU A 182 -6.77 -5.93 24.41
N TYR A 183 -5.71 -6.59 24.86
CA TYR A 183 -5.59 -7.14 26.21
C TYR A 183 -4.40 -6.52 26.94
N ASN A 184 -4.65 -5.96 28.12
CA ASN A 184 -3.60 -5.44 28.98
C ASN A 184 -3.09 -6.57 29.88
N LEU A 185 -1.84 -6.98 29.67
CA LEU A 185 -1.21 -8.07 30.41
C LEU A 185 -0.87 -7.70 31.86
N GLN A 186 -0.74 -6.40 32.14
CA GLN A 186 -0.38 -5.93 33.47
C GLN A 186 -1.57 -5.87 34.43
N SER A 187 -2.71 -5.38 33.92
CA SER A 187 -3.97 -5.37 34.67
C SER A 187 -4.80 -6.63 34.51
N SER A 188 -4.36 -7.54 33.61
CA SER A 188 -5.10 -8.76 33.22
C SER A 188 -6.54 -8.51 32.75
N ASN A 189 -6.75 -7.38 32.09
CA ASN A 189 -8.07 -6.95 31.64
C ASN A 189 -8.13 -6.75 30.11
N LEU A 190 -9.31 -7.03 29.54
CA LEU A 190 -9.62 -6.68 28.15
C LEU A 190 -9.92 -5.19 28.07
N VAL A 191 -9.20 -4.46 27.20
CA VAL A 191 -9.46 -3.05 26.92
C VAL A 191 -10.65 -2.95 25.97
N GLN A 192 -11.80 -2.53 26.48
CA GLN A 192 -13.04 -2.44 25.71
C GLN A 192 -13.08 -1.19 24.84
N ASP A 193 -12.58 -0.06 25.33
CA ASP A 193 -12.58 1.24 24.67
C ASP A 193 -11.21 1.53 24.01
N ASP A 194 -10.90 0.83 22.92
CA ASP A 194 -9.75 1.13 22.08
C ASP A 194 -10.16 2.09 20.95
N PRO A 195 -9.68 3.34 20.92
CA PRO A 195 -9.97 4.30 19.86
C PRO A 195 -9.39 3.90 18.52
N SER A 196 -8.38 3.02 18.49
CA SER A 196 -7.77 2.49 17.26
C SER A 196 -8.48 1.24 16.73
N ARG A 197 -9.42 0.67 17.48
CA ARG A 197 -10.24 -0.43 16.97
C ARG A 197 -11.02 0.04 15.75
N SER A 198 -10.88 -0.69 14.64
CA SER A 198 -11.57 -0.34 13.40
C SER A 198 -11.95 -1.55 12.59
N ILE A 199 -13.01 -1.40 11.81
CA ILE A 199 -13.39 -2.32 10.74
C ILE A 199 -12.98 -1.68 9.43
N GLN A 200 -12.24 -2.41 8.61
CA GLN A 200 -11.76 -1.95 7.32
C GLN A 200 -12.34 -2.79 6.20
N ALA A 201 -12.70 -2.13 5.12
CA ALA A 201 -12.99 -2.76 3.83
C ALA A 201 -12.10 -2.15 2.76
N HIS A 202 -11.61 -2.96 1.83
CA HIS A 202 -10.86 -2.46 0.69
C HIS A 202 -11.24 -3.16 -0.61
N LEU A 203 -11.03 -2.41 -1.69
CA LEU A 203 -11.05 -2.88 -3.06
C LEU A 203 -9.73 -2.48 -3.70
N MET A 204 -9.01 -3.44 -4.26
CA MET A 204 -7.79 -3.20 -5.01
C MET A 204 -7.92 -3.74 -6.43
N TYR A 205 -7.49 -2.95 -7.39
CA TYR A 205 -7.32 -3.32 -8.79
C TYR A 205 -5.84 -3.42 -9.11
N THR A 206 -5.45 -4.44 -9.84
CA THR A 206 -4.10 -4.60 -10.39
C THR A 206 -4.19 -5.02 -11.84
N GLY A 207 -3.60 -4.25 -12.73
CA GLY A 207 -3.60 -4.54 -14.17
C GLY A 207 -2.25 -4.21 -14.80
N PHE A 208 -2.00 -4.80 -15.97
CA PHE A 208 -0.82 -4.56 -16.77
C PHE A 208 -1.19 -3.74 -17.99
N ILE A 209 -0.25 -2.93 -18.47
CA ILE A 209 -0.39 -2.14 -19.68
C ILE A 209 0.44 -2.81 -20.76
N ASP A 210 -0.24 -3.44 -21.71
CA ASP A 210 0.39 -3.99 -22.90
C ASP A 210 0.60 -2.84 -23.90
N SER A 211 1.82 -2.40 -24.04
CA SER A 211 2.20 -1.30 -24.93
C SER A 211 3.57 -1.61 -25.53
N TYR A 212 3.89 -0.96 -26.64
CA TYR A 212 5.22 -1.06 -27.20
C TYR A 212 6.15 0.02 -26.62
N GLY A 213 7.39 -0.35 -26.28
CA GLY A 213 8.43 0.59 -25.88
C GLY A 213 8.64 0.71 -24.38
N PHE A 214 8.85 1.92 -23.89
CA PHE A 214 9.30 2.19 -22.52
C PHE A 214 8.29 1.73 -21.43
N PHE A 215 7.00 1.79 -21.74
CA PHE A 215 5.90 1.45 -20.82
C PHE A 215 5.33 0.04 -21.04
N ASP A 216 5.98 -0.76 -21.87
CA ASP A 216 5.56 -2.14 -22.09
C ASP A 216 5.62 -2.93 -20.78
N ARG A 217 4.57 -3.73 -20.51
CA ARG A 217 4.40 -4.50 -19.26
C ARG A 217 4.40 -3.66 -17.97
N SER A 218 4.10 -2.36 -18.07
CA SER A 218 3.93 -1.52 -16.88
C SER A 218 2.71 -1.97 -16.09
N LYS A 219 2.84 -1.94 -14.75
CA LYS A 219 1.78 -2.35 -13.81
C LYS A 219 1.09 -1.12 -13.23
N PHE A 220 -0.22 -1.10 -13.31
CA PHE A 220 -1.06 -0.13 -12.63
C PHE A 220 -1.79 -0.81 -11.47
N SER A 221 -1.75 -0.21 -10.30
CA SER A 221 -2.49 -0.68 -9.13
C SER A 221 -3.25 0.47 -8.50
N GLY A 222 -4.49 0.21 -8.12
CA GLY A 222 -5.34 1.17 -7.41
C GLY A 222 -5.98 0.51 -6.19
N LEU A 223 -5.97 1.17 -5.05
CA LEU A 223 -6.55 0.72 -3.80
C LEU A 223 -7.52 1.77 -3.27
N ILE A 224 -8.75 1.37 -2.99
CA ILE A 224 -9.72 2.16 -2.23
C ILE A 224 -9.96 1.43 -0.91
N ARG A 225 -9.94 2.17 0.19
CA ARG A 225 -10.13 1.63 1.54
C ARG A 225 -11.04 2.54 2.34
N ALA A 226 -11.98 1.94 3.04
CA ALA A 226 -12.79 2.57 4.07
C ALA A 226 -12.45 1.94 5.43
N GLU A 227 -12.20 2.75 6.42
CA GLU A 227 -11.87 2.36 7.79
C GLU A 227 -12.83 3.06 8.74
N SER A 228 -13.70 2.29 9.41
CA SER A 228 -14.66 2.79 10.38
C SER A 228 -14.12 2.59 11.79
N LYS A 229 -13.82 3.69 12.46
CA LYS A 229 -13.46 3.79 13.88
C LYS A 229 -14.68 4.24 14.70
N LYS A 230 -14.59 4.17 16.01
CA LYS A 230 -15.69 4.57 16.92
C LYS A 230 -16.18 6.00 16.68
N GLU A 231 -15.26 6.93 16.43
CA GLU A 231 -15.57 8.36 16.35
C GLU A 231 -15.57 8.89 14.91
N GLN A 232 -14.94 8.20 13.97
CA GLN A 232 -14.77 8.68 12.60
C GLN A 232 -14.65 7.55 11.58
N THR A 233 -15.08 7.83 10.37
CA THR A 233 -14.83 6.97 9.21
C THR A 233 -13.79 7.63 8.32
N ILE A 234 -12.72 6.90 8.01
CA ILE A 234 -11.63 7.35 7.16
C ILE A 234 -11.75 6.64 5.82
N VAL A 235 -11.81 7.41 4.75
CA VAL A 235 -11.77 6.89 3.38
C VAL A 235 -10.44 7.27 2.76
N SER A 236 -9.79 6.32 2.11
CA SER A 236 -8.52 6.54 1.43
C SER A 236 -8.48 5.86 0.07
N GLY A 237 -7.77 6.49 -0.85
CA GLY A 237 -7.47 5.95 -2.16
C GLY A 237 -5.98 6.10 -2.45
N LEU A 238 -5.36 5.06 -3.00
CA LEU A 238 -3.99 5.07 -3.50
C LEU A 238 -3.97 4.55 -4.92
N VAL A 239 -3.10 5.13 -5.74
CA VAL A 239 -2.78 4.65 -7.08
C VAL A 239 -1.26 4.52 -7.18
N MET A 240 -0.80 3.46 -7.83
CA MET A 240 0.61 3.22 -8.10
C MET A 240 0.78 2.80 -9.55
N PHE A 241 1.78 3.38 -10.18
CA PHE A 241 2.25 3.03 -11.51
C PHE A 241 3.70 2.56 -11.41
N SER A 242 3.95 1.34 -11.87
CA SER A 242 5.28 0.71 -11.82
C SER A 242 5.71 0.32 -13.23
N ILE A 243 6.91 0.72 -13.62
CA ILE A 243 7.51 0.33 -14.89
C ILE A 243 8.47 -0.85 -14.71
N PRO A 244 8.62 -1.74 -15.69
CA PRO A 244 9.47 -2.93 -15.59
C PRO A 244 10.93 -2.64 -15.30
N LYS A 245 11.39 -1.40 -15.56
CA LYS A 245 12.75 -0.96 -15.24
C LYS A 245 13.03 -0.74 -13.75
N GLY A 246 12.07 -1.12 -12.90
CA GLY A 246 12.23 -1.07 -11.45
C GLY A 246 12.02 0.33 -10.84
N VAL A 247 11.23 1.18 -11.50
CA VAL A 247 10.83 2.49 -10.95
C VAL A 247 9.31 2.52 -10.81
N TRP A 248 8.82 3.09 -9.73
CA TRP A 248 7.39 3.31 -9.51
C TRP A 248 7.11 4.67 -8.91
N ALA A 249 5.93 5.17 -9.19
CA ALA A 249 5.38 6.37 -8.58
C ALA A 249 4.00 6.06 -8.02
N GLN A 250 3.66 6.70 -6.91
CA GLN A 250 2.37 6.52 -6.27
C GLN A 250 1.80 7.85 -5.78
N ALA A 251 0.48 7.94 -5.74
CA ALA A 251 -0.23 9.08 -5.22
C ALA A 251 -1.44 8.59 -4.42
N GLY A 252 -1.81 9.33 -3.38
CA GLY A 252 -2.90 8.95 -2.51
C GLY A 252 -3.65 10.13 -1.94
N TYR A 253 -4.86 9.82 -1.50
CA TYR A 253 -5.70 10.69 -0.72
C TYR A 253 -6.25 9.94 0.48
N ASN A 254 -6.24 10.58 1.62
CA ASN A 254 -6.83 10.09 2.86
C ASN A 254 -7.67 11.21 3.47
N SER A 255 -8.92 10.93 3.81
CA SER A 255 -9.84 11.95 4.32
C SER A 255 -9.39 12.59 5.63
N PHE A 256 -8.51 11.94 6.40
CA PHE A 256 -7.96 12.44 7.66
C PHE A 256 -6.54 12.99 7.50
N HIS A 257 -5.66 12.28 6.77
CA HIS A 257 -4.24 12.65 6.63
C HIS A 257 -3.94 13.50 5.39
N GLY A 258 -4.91 13.73 4.50
CA GLY A 258 -4.78 14.56 3.33
C GLY A 258 -4.21 13.84 2.10
N VAL A 259 -3.35 14.52 1.35
CA VAL A 259 -2.78 14.00 0.11
C VAL A 259 -1.38 13.44 0.33
N SER A 260 -1.04 12.41 -0.41
CA SER A 260 0.30 11.84 -0.42
C SER A 260 0.81 11.62 -1.84
N GLY A 261 2.13 11.67 -1.99
CA GLY A 261 2.81 11.32 -3.23
C GLY A 261 4.13 10.65 -2.91
N GLY A 262 4.49 9.65 -3.70
CA GLY A 262 5.70 8.89 -3.47
C GLY A 262 6.35 8.41 -4.75
N ILE A 263 7.64 8.18 -4.67
CA ILE A 263 8.46 7.57 -5.71
C ILE A 263 9.31 6.46 -5.10
N GLY A 264 9.56 5.44 -5.88
CA GLY A 264 10.47 4.39 -5.49
C GLY A 264 11.21 3.79 -6.66
N MET A 265 12.30 3.13 -6.35
CA MET A 265 13.15 2.50 -7.35
C MET A 265 13.87 1.28 -6.80
N ASN A 266 14.09 0.30 -7.64
CA ASN A 266 15.05 -0.75 -7.41
C ASN A 266 16.45 -0.22 -7.73
N VAL A 267 17.24 0.11 -6.72
CA VAL A 267 18.64 0.53 -6.89
C VAL A 267 19.47 -0.60 -7.47
N THR A 268 19.26 -1.80 -6.95
CA THR A 268 19.78 -3.07 -7.48
C THR A 268 18.63 -4.08 -7.57
N PRO A 269 18.79 -5.24 -8.22
CA PRO A 269 17.73 -6.27 -8.23
C PRO A 269 17.28 -6.72 -6.83
N ARG A 270 18.09 -6.47 -5.80
CA ARG A 270 17.81 -6.85 -4.42
C ARG A 270 17.54 -5.68 -3.48
N ILE A 271 17.90 -4.46 -3.84
CA ILE A 271 17.76 -3.29 -2.96
C ILE A 271 16.81 -2.30 -3.60
N ALA A 272 15.75 -1.97 -2.88
CA ALA A 272 14.77 -0.98 -3.28
C ALA A 272 14.71 0.16 -2.26
N LEU A 273 14.46 1.36 -2.76
CA LEU A 273 14.26 2.57 -1.98
C LEU A 273 12.92 3.19 -2.36
N GLU A 274 12.14 3.60 -1.37
CA GLU A 274 10.87 4.32 -1.56
C GLU A 274 10.81 5.51 -0.62
N TYR A 275 10.36 6.64 -1.15
CA TYR A 275 10.11 7.84 -0.39
C TYR A 275 8.70 8.35 -0.64
N ASN A 276 7.95 8.62 0.44
CA ASN A 276 6.62 9.18 0.40
C ASN A 276 6.57 10.50 1.18
N TYR A 277 5.87 11.46 0.60
CA TYR A 277 5.53 12.75 1.17
C TYR A 277 4.02 12.80 1.40
N GLU A 278 3.60 13.19 2.59
CA GLU A 278 2.18 13.32 2.94
C GLU A 278 1.94 14.71 3.52
N LYS A 279 0.86 15.37 3.08
CA LYS A 279 0.46 16.69 3.58
C LYS A 279 -1.00 16.67 3.96
N ALA A 280 -1.28 16.91 5.23
CA ALA A 280 -2.63 17.06 5.74
C ALA A 280 -3.35 18.26 5.12
N LEU A 281 -4.65 18.15 4.96
CA LEU A 281 -5.53 19.18 4.46
C LEU A 281 -6.41 19.70 5.62
N GLY A 282 -7.01 20.89 5.44
CA GLY A 282 -7.90 21.49 6.44
C GLY A 282 -7.15 21.94 7.70
N SER A 283 -7.74 21.69 8.87
CA SER A 283 -7.24 22.17 10.17
C SER A 283 -5.85 21.64 10.53
N PHE A 284 -5.47 20.47 10.02
CA PHE A 284 -4.18 19.85 10.26
C PHE A 284 -3.06 20.33 9.31
N SER A 285 -3.38 21.16 8.31
CA SER A 285 -2.40 21.67 7.34
C SER A 285 -1.28 22.51 7.97
N GLN A 286 -1.53 23.07 9.15
CA GLN A 286 -0.56 23.89 9.91
C GLN A 286 0.53 23.04 10.60
N PHE A 287 0.33 21.73 10.74
CA PHE A 287 1.29 20.86 11.43
C PHE A 287 2.48 20.45 10.55
N GLY A 288 2.47 20.89 9.29
CA GLY A 288 3.52 20.56 8.34
C GLY A 288 3.34 19.20 7.68
N PRO A 289 4.24 18.87 6.75
CA PRO A 289 4.21 17.60 6.05
C PRO A 289 4.71 16.45 6.92
N SER A 290 4.44 15.23 6.44
CA SER A 290 5.00 13.99 6.95
C SER A 290 5.90 13.37 5.89
N HIS A 291 6.98 12.75 6.31
CA HIS A 291 7.95 12.08 5.44
C HIS A 291 8.04 10.60 5.82
N GLU A 292 8.07 9.75 4.80
CA GLU A 292 8.17 8.32 4.97
C GLU A 292 9.27 7.79 4.06
N LEU A 293 10.20 7.02 4.62
CA LEU A 293 11.32 6.40 3.91
C LEU A 293 11.29 4.90 4.14
N VAL A 294 11.40 4.14 3.06
CA VAL A 294 11.50 2.68 3.09
C VAL A 294 12.75 2.25 2.34
N LEU A 295 13.60 1.49 3.01
CA LEU A 295 14.68 0.73 2.40
C LEU A 295 14.32 -0.74 2.48
N ALA A 296 14.31 -1.43 1.34
CA ALA A 296 13.93 -2.83 1.28
C ALA A 296 15.03 -3.68 0.65
N TYR A 297 15.25 -4.86 1.23
CA TYR A 297 16.07 -5.92 0.65
C TYR A 297 15.18 -7.06 0.21
N LYS A 298 15.20 -7.37 -1.09
CA LYS A 298 14.45 -8.45 -1.73
C LYS A 298 15.26 -9.73 -1.71
N PHE A 299 14.68 -10.81 -1.17
CA PHE A 299 15.25 -12.15 -1.28
C PHE A 299 14.93 -12.72 -2.66
N LYS A 300 15.77 -13.64 -3.12
CA LYS A 300 15.44 -14.45 -4.28
C LYS A 300 14.25 -15.35 -3.89
N SER A 301 13.19 -15.28 -4.67
CA SER A 301 11.99 -16.07 -4.43
C SER A 301 12.03 -17.32 -5.28
N ASP A 302 11.73 -18.48 -4.68
CA ASP A 302 11.52 -19.73 -5.40
C ASP A 302 10.10 -19.80 -6.03
N TYR A 303 9.25 -18.80 -5.75
CA TYR A 303 7.84 -18.70 -6.15
C TYR A 303 7.57 -17.58 -7.16
N SER A 304 8.59 -16.88 -7.63
CA SER A 304 8.44 -15.88 -8.71
C SER A 304 8.55 -16.59 -10.04
N ASP A 305 7.56 -16.40 -10.91
CA ASP A 305 7.70 -16.78 -12.32
C ASP A 305 8.87 -15.99 -12.92
N ASP A 306 9.76 -16.67 -13.66
CA ASP A 306 10.98 -16.08 -14.26
C ASP A 306 10.67 -14.88 -15.18
N ASP A 307 9.40 -14.70 -15.59
CA ASP A 307 8.93 -13.62 -16.46
C ASP A 307 8.70 -12.27 -15.75
N GLU A 308 8.74 -12.20 -14.40
CA GLU A 308 8.50 -10.99 -13.62
C GLU A 308 9.78 -10.41 -12.96
N GLU A 309 10.96 -10.61 -13.52
CA GLU A 309 12.16 -9.91 -13.04
C GLU A 309 12.00 -8.40 -13.22
N GLU A 310 11.68 -7.72 -12.13
CA GLU A 310 11.68 -6.26 -12.10
C GLU A 310 13.09 -5.73 -12.33
N GLY A 311 13.27 -4.90 -13.33
CA GLY A 311 14.52 -4.24 -13.62
C GLY A 311 15.08 -3.44 -12.45
N ALA A 312 16.35 -3.09 -12.52
CA ALA A 312 17.04 -2.25 -11.55
C ALA A 312 17.93 -1.22 -12.25
N ILE A 313 18.18 -0.12 -11.57
CA ILE A 313 19.07 0.95 -12.10
C ILE A 313 20.51 0.44 -12.22
N ILE A 314 20.96 -0.32 -11.24
CA ILE A 314 22.28 -0.97 -11.26
C ILE A 314 22.05 -2.48 -11.45
N PRO A 315 22.36 -3.03 -12.64
CA PRO A 315 22.21 -4.46 -12.89
C PRO A 315 23.13 -5.29 -11.98
N ALA A 316 22.73 -6.52 -11.70
CA ALA A 316 23.52 -7.44 -10.88
C ALA A 316 24.92 -7.66 -11.48
N ALA A 317 25.91 -7.87 -10.62
CA ALA A 317 27.27 -8.12 -11.04
C ALA A 317 27.43 -9.41 -11.86
N GLU A 318 26.52 -10.37 -11.69
CA GLU A 318 26.45 -11.61 -12.47
C GLU A 318 26.09 -11.33 -13.93
N ASP A 319 25.21 -10.38 -14.20
CA ASP A 319 24.88 -9.94 -15.56
C ASP A 319 26.04 -9.22 -16.23
N ARG A 320 26.96 -8.64 -15.44
CA ARG A 320 28.19 -8.05 -15.98
C ARG A 320 29.25 -9.08 -16.38
N ARG A 321 29.18 -10.30 -15.79
CA ARG A 321 30.06 -11.44 -16.15
C ARG A 321 29.47 -12.28 -17.28
N ALA A 322 28.19 -12.20 -17.51
CA ALA A 322 27.48 -12.79 -18.63
C ALA A 322 27.50 -11.93 -19.93
N ALA A 323 28.23 -10.80 -19.94
CA ALA A 323 28.72 -10.32 -21.22
C ALA A 323 29.56 -11.46 -21.81
N PRO A 324 29.17 -12.08 -22.92
CA PRO A 324 29.82 -13.25 -23.39
C PRO A 324 31.30 -12.94 -23.60
N SER A 325 32.16 -13.49 -22.76
CA SER A 325 33.50 -13.82 -23.19
C SER A 325 33.28 -14.37 -24.59
N LYS A 326 33.88 -13.75 -25.63
CA LYS A 326 33.89 -14.27 -26.96
C LYS A 326 34.50 -15.69 -26.88
N ALA A 327 33.67 -16.63 -26.45
CA ALA A 327 33.90 -18.02 -26.79
C ALA A 327 33.90 -17.99 -28.31
N VAL A 328 35.00 -18.31 -28.87
CA VAL A 328 35.15 -18.58 -30.29
C VAL A 328 34.14 -19.69 -30.59
N VAL A 329 32.91 -19.29 -30.89
CA VAL A 329 31.89 -20.14 -31.47
C VAL A 329 32.44 -20.41 -32.85
N LYS A 330 32.96 -21.62 -33.03
CA LYS A 330 33.10 -22.16 -34.37
C LYS A 330 31.80 -21.85 -35.10
N PRO A 331 31.83 -21.20 -36.27
CA PRO A 331 30.63 -20.88 -36.99
C PRO A 331 29.88 -22.19 -37.27
N THR A 332 28.81 -22.42 -36.52
CA THR A 332 27.80 -23.39 -36.92
C THR A 332 27.16 -22.76 -38.13
N VAL A 333 27.48 -23.32 -39.31
CA VAL A 333 26.90 -22.91 -40.57
C VAL A 333 25.38 -23.10 -40.40
N LYS A 334 24.65 -22.00 -40.31
CA LYS A 334 23.17 -22.01 -40.29
C LYS A 334 22.77 -22.69 -41.60
N SER A 335 21.84 -23.62 -41.53
CA SER A 335 21.25 -24.22 -42.71
C SER A 335 20.58 -23.14 -43.55
N ASP A 336 20.64 -23.24 -44.88
CA ASP A 336 19.97 -22.28 -45.77
C ASP A 336 18.47 -22.12 -45.45
N ALA A 337 17.85 -23.19 -44.92
CA ALA A 337 16.48 -23.19 -44.42
C ALA A 337 16.29 -22.25 -43.18
N ASP A 338 17.25 -22.23 -42.24
CA ASP A 338 17.18 -21.38 -41.05
C ASP A 338 17.33 -19.88 -41.41
N ILE A 339 18.15 -19.61 -42.43
CA ILE A 339 18.34 -18.23 -42.96
C ILE A 339 17.08 -17.73 -43.68
N GLN A 340 16.39 -18.62 -44.42
CA GLN A 340 15.13 -18.30 -45.07
C GLN A 340 14.04 -18.02 -44.08
N ILE A 341 13.87 -18.85 -43.06
CA ILE A 341 12.87 -18.63 -41.98
C ILE A 341 13.15 -17.30 -41.24
N GLU A 342 14.40 -17.00 -40.94
CA GLU A 342 14.76 -15.74 -40.26
C GLU A 342 14.47 -14.52 -41.14
N ASN A 343 14.69 -14.61 -42.43
CA ASN A 343 14.41 -13.52 -43.39
C ASN A 343 12.89 -13.34 -43.61
N GLU A 344 12.10 -14.40 -43.67
CA GLU A 344 10.64 -14.33 -43.76
C GLU A 344 10.05 -13.75 -42.51
N LEU A 345 10.55 -14.13 -41.32
CA LEU A 345 10.10 -13.56 -40.03
C LEU A 345 10.41 -12.07 -39.92
N LYS A 346 11.59 -11.64 -40.39
CA LYS A 346 11.96 -10.21 -40.45
C LYS A 346 11.05 -9.42 -41.41
N ALA A 347 10.77 -9.98 -42.58
CA ALA A 347 9.88 -9.34 -43.56
C ALA A 347 8.44 -9.25 -43.05
N ALA A 348 7.91 -10.29 -42.44
CA ALA A 348 6.57 -10.30 -41.81
C ALA A 348 6.48 -9.25 -40.68
N ARG A 349 7.51 -9.15 -39.84
CA ARG A 349 7.58 -8.16 -38.76
C ARG A 349 7.63 -6.72 -39.28
N GLN A 350 8.41 -6.48 -40.33
CA GLN A 350 8.46 -5.13 -40.96
C GLN A 350 7.12 -4.74 -41.59
N LYS A 351 6.43 -5.69 -42.22
CA LYS A 351 5.09 -5.46 -42.79
C LYS A 351 4.06 -5.15 -41.69
N ALA A 352 4.05 -5.92 -40.62
CA ALA A 352 3.15 -5.67 -39.48
C ALA A 352 3.38 -4.27 -38.84
N ILE A 353 4.63 -3.83 -38.72
CA ILE A 353 4.96 -2.49 -38.22
C ILE A 353 4.48 -1.39 -39.19
N ALA A 354 4.64 -1.60 -40.52
CA ALA A 354 4.16 -0.66 -41.52
C ALA A 354 2.62 -0.51 -41.53
N ASP A 355 1.91 -1.64 -41.43
CA ASP A 355 0.44 -1.68 -41.38
C ASP A 355 -0.08 -1.02 -40.09
N ALA A 356 0.56 -1.25 -38.97
CA ALA A 356 0.21 -0.60 -37.70
C ALA A 356 0.42 0.92 -37.74
N ARG A 357 1.50 1.40 -38.38
CA ARG A 357 1.74 2.85 -38.58
C ARG A 357 0.69 3.47 -39.50
N ALA A 358 0.38 2.84 -40.61
CA ALA A 358 -0.65 3.35 -41.52
C ALA A 358 -2.03 3.45 -40.83
N THR A 359 -2.37 2.48 -39.96
CA THR A 359 -3.62 2.50 -39.20
C THR A 359 -3.62 3.62 -38.15
N ALA A 360 -2.49 3.84 -37.48
CA ALA A 360 -2.36 4.93 -36.50
C ALA A 360 -2.45 6.31 -37.15
N ASP A 361 -1.83 6.50 -38.31
CA ASP A 361 -1.87 7.75 -39.07
C ASP A 361 -3.30 8.04 -39.59
N ALA A 362 -4.01 7.04 -40.09
CA ALA A 362 -5.42 7.19 -40.50
C ALA A 362 -6.34 7.58 -39.33
N LEU A 363 -6.09 6.97 -38.14
CA LEU A 363 -6.86 7.31 -36.93
C LEU A 363 -6.55 8.74 -36.45
N ALA A 364 -5.29 9.19 -36.56
CA ALA A 364 -4.89 10.54 -36.22
C ALA A 364 -5.53 11.59 -37.14
N GLN A 365 -5.57 11.33 -38.45
CA GLN A 365 -6.27 12.18 -39.41
C GLN A 365 -7.75 12.28 -39.11
N THR A 366 -8.44 11.15 -38.85
CA THR A 366 -9.85 11.15 -38.48
C THR A 366 -10.13 11.96 -37.20
N ARG A 367 -9.23 11.91 -36.22
CA ARG A 367 -9.36 12.72 -35.01
C ARG A 367 -9.20 14.21 -35.28
N LEU A 368 -8.26 14.61 -36.15
CA LEU A 368 -8.06 16.00 -36.55
C LEU A 368 -9.27 16.55 -37.30
N GLU A 369 -9.84 15.77 -38.21
CA GLU A 369 -11.07 16.18 -38.94
C GLU A 369 -12.27 16.33 -38.00
N ASN A 370 -12.45 15.39 -37.06
CA ASN A 370 -13.52 15.46 -36.06
C ASN A 370 -13.36 16.66 -35.12
N ALA A 371 -12.11 16.98 -34.72
CA ALA A 371 -11.82 18.16 -33.93
C ALA A 371 -12.07 19.46 -34.67
N ALA A 372 -11.78 19.50 -35.98
CA ALA A 372 -12.06 20.66 -36.82
C ALA A 372 -13.60 20.87 -37.00
N LYS A 373 -14.34 19.78 -37.24
CA LYS A 373 -15.83 19.82 -37.32
C LYS A 373 -16.44 20.28 -35.98
N ALA A 374 -15.93 19.80 -34.85
CA ALA A 374 -16.40 20.22 -33.53
C ALA A 374 -16.14 21.72 -33.27
N LYS A 375 -14.97 22.23 -33.65
CA LYS A 375 -14.68 23.67 -33.57
C LYS A 375 -15.60 24.52 -34.43
N ALA A 376 -15.84 24.11 -35.68
CA ALA A 376 -16.73 24.83 -36.58
C ALA A 376 -18.16 24.89 -36.02
N LEU A 377 -18.68 23.77 -35.49
CA LEU A 377 -20.00 23.71 -34.86
C LEU A 377 -20.09 24.60 -33.60
N PHE A 378 -19.03 24.65 -32.81
CA PHE A 378 -18.95 25.50 -31.61
C PHE A 378 -19.04 26.99 -32.01
N GLU A 379 -18.24 27.41 -33.00
CA GLU A 379 -18.25 28.78 -33.54
C GLU A 379 -19.63 29.16 -34.11
N GLU A 380 -20.26 28.28 -34.87
CA GLU A 380 -21.62 28.52 -35.42
C GLU A 380 -22.64 28.69 -34.28
N ASN A 381 -22.59 27.85 -33.28
CA ASN A 381 -23.50 27.97 -32.11
C ASN A 381 -23.21 29.25 -31.29
N ARG A 382 -21.95 29.68 -31.18
CA ARG A 382 -21.60 30.97 -30.56
C ARG A 382 -22.22 32.14 -31.28
N LEU A 383 -22.04 32.19 -32.61
CA LEU A 383 -22.62 33.26 -33.44
C LEU A 383 -24.14 33.29 -33.40
N LYS A 384 -24.81 32.12 -33.37
CA LYS A 384 -26.28 32.04 -33.19
C LYS A 384 -26.70 32.62 -31.83
N ARG A 385 -25.99 32.35 -30.75
CA ARG A 385 -26.31 32.91 -29.41
C ARG A 385 -26.08 34.41 -29.35
N GLU A 386 -25.00 34.92 -29.97
CA GLU A 386 -24.71 36.35 -30.02
C GLU A 386 -25.80 37.09 -30.83
N LYS A 387 -26.31 36.47 -31.92
CA LYS A 387 -27.39 37.04 -32.70
C LYS A 387 -28.70 37.11 -31.93
N ILE A 388 -29.07 36.01 -31.23
CA ILE A 388 -30.25 35.96 -30.36
C ILE A 388 -30.15 37.02 -29.23
N ALA A 389 -28.98 37.21 -28.64
CA ALA A 389 -28.75 38.20 -27.61
C ALA A 389 -28.87 39.66 -28.17
N ALA A 390 -28.40 39.90 -29.38
CA ALA A 390 -28.53 41.21 -30.05
C ALA A 390 -29.96 41.54 -30.48
N ASP A 391 -30.75 40.52 -30.88
CA ASP A 391 -32.14 40.71 -31.25
C ASP A 391 -33.09 40.88 -30.03
N ALA A 392 -32.61 40.55 -28.82
CA ALA A 392 -33.37 40.67 -27.56
C ALA A 392 -33.02 41.94 -26.76
N ALA A 393 -32.03 42.74 -27.18
CA ALA A 393 -31.65 44.04 -26.60
C ALA A 393 -32.21 45.22 -27.43
#